data_fddd3b3fe17a20c28031dc1e6995595f
#
_entry.id   fddd3b3fe17a20c28031dc1e6995595f
#
_cell.length_a   1.000
_cell.length_b   1.000
_cell.length_c   1.000
_cell.angle_alpha   90.00
_cell.angle_beta   90.00
_cell.angle_gamma   90.00
#
_symmetry.space_group_name_H-M   'P 1'
#
loop_
_entity.id
_entity.type
_entity.pdbx_description
1 polymer ?
#
loop_
_entity_poly.entity_id
_entity_poly.type
_entity_poly.pdbx_seq_one_letter_code
_entity_poly.pdbx_strand_id
1 'polypeptide(L)'
;MHLRSTIALTALALVIAACAPSTSPPAASPVDSAAAGPRPSSSATLTVVSPTDGQSVAGPTVHVVISITGGTVVAATTIAIRPDEGHIHLYVDNNLVSMNYGMTLDQAVPAGTHVMRAEFVAADHVPFNPRVVTPDVVFTVAP
;
A
#
# COMPACT_ATOMS: atom_id res chain seq x y z
N MET A 1 -13.00 78.39 10.59
CA MET A 1 -11.81 79.25 10.84
C MET A 1 -10.64 78.34 11.24
N HIS A 2 -9.46 78.51 10.65
CA HIS A 2 -8.18 77.81 10.77
C HIS A 2 -8.05 76.49 9.99
N LEU A 3 -7.70 76.47 8.82
CA LEU A 3 -6.55 76.46 7.91
C LEU A 3 -5.21 76.10 8.60
N ARG A 4 -4.63 74.94 8.27
CA ARG A 4 -3.19 74.63 8.28
C ARG A 4 -2.96 73.26 7.63
N SER A 5 -2.56 73.25 6.47
CA SER A 5 -1.17 73.24 5.93
C SER A 5 -0.53 71.85 5.87
N THR A 6 -0.50 71.39 4.67
CA THR A 6 0.11 70.15 4.17
C THR A 6 1.64 70.19 4.23
N ILE A 7 2.27 69.10 4.61
CA ILE A 7 3.67 68.82 4.24
C ILE A 7 3.68 67.42 3.63
N ALA A 8 3.92 67.37 2.33
CA ALA A 8 4.19 66.14 1.61
C ALA A 8 5.67 65.75 1.80
N LEU A 9 5.91 64.58 2.34
CA LEU A 9 7.26 63.99 2.40
C LEU A 9 7.30 62.82 1.41
N THR A 10 7.95 63.06 0.27
CA THR A 10 8.23 62.05 -0.73
C THR A 10 9.43 61.22 -0.27
N ALA A 11 9.18 59.98 0.15
CA ALA A 11 10.22 59.01 0.42
C ALA A 11 10.54 58.25 -0.87
N LEU A 12 11.76 58.44 -1.37
CA LEU A 12 12.33 57.74 -2.50
C LEU A 12 12.80 56.36 -2.02
N ALA A 13 12.02 55.30 -2.35
CA ALA A 13 12.42 53.93 -2.05
C ALA A 13 13.39 53.41 -3.10
N LEU A 14 14.62 53.18 -2.66
CA LEU A 14 15.69 52.56 -3.45
C LEU A 14 15.47 51.04 -3.46
N VAL A 15 14.99 50.48 -4.59
CA VAL A 15 14.86 49.02 -4.77
C VAL A 15 16.21 48.45 -5.12
N ILE A 16 16.84 47.77 -4.17
CA ILE A 16 18.03 46.96 -4.41
C ILE A 16 17.56 45.59 -4.88
N ALA A 17 17.70 45.31 -6.18
CA ALA A 17 17.50 43.99 -6.74
C ALA A 17 18.66 43.08 -6.34
N ALA A 18 18.49 42.27 -5.31
CA ALA A 18 19.43 41.23 -4.96
C ALA A 18 19.25 40.05 -5.92
N CYS A 19 20.16 39.89 -6.89
CA CYS A 19 20.29 38.66 -7.66
C CYS A 19 20.84 37.57 -6.75
N ALA A 20 19.94 36.71 -6.22
CA ALA A 20 20.34 35.45 -5.59
C ALA A 20 20.70 34.43 -6.67
N PRO A 21 21.87 33.76 -6.61
CA PRO A 21 22.13 32.64 -7.52
C PRO A 21 21.18 31.51 -7.21
N SER A 22 20.34 31.13 -8.19
CA SER A 22 19.52 29.95 -8.14
C SER A 22 20.42 28.72 -8.21
N THR A 23 20.76 28.14 -7.06
CA THR A 23 21.33 26.80 -7.02
C THR A 23 20.19 25.81 -7.28
N SER A 24 20.06 25.39 -8.52
CA SER A 24 19.19 24.26 -8.85
C SER A 24 19.68 23.03 -8.07
N PRO A 25 18.80 22.29 -7.38
CA PRO A 25 19.20 21.02 -6.78
C PRO A 25 19.69 20.08 -7.89
N PRO A 26 20.71 19.23 -7.62
CA PRO A 26 21.17 18.26 -8.60
C PRO A 26 19.97 17.39 -9.02
N ALA A 27 19.78 17.29 -10.33
CA ALA A 27 18.77 16.38 -10.87
C ALA A 27 19.08 14.99 -10.33
N ALA A 28 18.11 14.40 -9.62
CA ALA A 28 18.19 13.01 -9.22
C ALA A 28 18.40 12.19 -10.50
N SER A 29 19.53 11.48 -10.58
CA SER A 29 19.76 10.52 -11.64
C SER A 29 18.57 9.57 -11.70
N PRO A 30 17.99 9.26 -12.87
CA PRO A 30 16.98 8.23 -12.93
C PRO A 30 17.60 6.96 -12.35
N VAL A 31 17.05 6.47 -11.24
CA VAL A 31 17.34 5.11 -10.81
C VAL A 31 16.90 4.23 -11.97
N ASP A 32 17.89 3.62 -12.62
CA ASP A 32 17.66 2.64 -13.67
C ASP A 32 16.77 1.56 -13.04
N SER A 33 15.46 1.65 -13.32
CA SER A 33 14.54 0.56 -12.99
C SER A 33 15.00 -0.56 -13.90
N ALA A 34 15.92 -1.38 -13.38
CA ALA A 34 16.30 -2.61 -14.05
C ALA A 34 14.99 -3.26 -14.47
N ALA A 35 14.76 -3.36 -15.77
CA ALA A 35 13.53 -3.92 -16.29
C ALA A 35 13.37 -5.29 -15.66
N ALA A 36 12.46 -5.41 -14.71
CA ALA A 36 12.19 -6.68 -14.06
C ALA A 36 11.88 -7.65 -15.18
N GLY A 37 12.67 -8.70 -15.31
CA GLY A 37 12.43 -9.74 -16.31
C GLY A 37 10.98 -10.24 -16.23
N PRO A 38 10.52 -11.03 -17.18
CA PRO A 38 9.15 -11.51 -17.17
C PRO A 38 8.85 -12.18 -15.82
N ARG A 39 7.77 -11.76 -15.17
CA ARG A 39 7.37 -12.29 -13.87
C ARG A 39 7.12 -13.79 -13.97
N PRO A 40 7.63 -14.60 -13.03
CA PRO A 40 7.35 -16.04 -13.02
C PRO A 40 5.86 -16.29 -12.76
N SER A 41 5.36 -17.40 -13.25
CA SER A 41 4.09 -17.96 -12.82
C SER A 41 4.31 -18.76 -11.53
N SER A 42 3.24 -18.94 -10.73
CA SER A 42 3.23 -19.86 -9.60
C SER A 42 2.10 -20.86 -9.78
N SER A 43 2.32 -22.09 -9.35
CA SER A 43 1.29 -23.14 -9.27
C SER A 43 0.57 -23.15 -7.91
N ALA A 44 0.91 -22.22 -7.02
CA ALA A 44 0.26 -22.09 -5.72
C ALA A 44 -1.23 -21.78 -5.88
N THR A 45 -2.03 -22.35 -4.98
CA THR A 45 -3.44 -22.00 -4.80
C THR A 45 -3.67 -21.52 -3.38
N LEU A 46 -4.49 -20.48 -3.25
CA LEU A 46 -4.76 -19.80 -1.99
C LEU A 46 -6.25 -19.86 -1.67
N THR A 47 -6.59 -20.01 -0.40
CA THR A 47 -7.97 -20.02 0.08
C THR A 47 -8.07 -19.26 1.40
N VAL A 48 -9.05 -18.35 1.52
CA VAL A 48 -9.47 -17.82 2.82
C VAL A 48 -10.35 -18.87 3.48
N VAL A 49 -9.90 -19.43 4.59
CA VAL A 49 -10.60 -20.46 5.37
C VAL A 49 -11.54 -19.80 6.37
N SER A 50 -11.14 -18.66 6.94
CA SER A 50 -11.93 -17.83 7.85
C SER A 50 -11.64 -16.35 7.59
N PRO A 51 -12.66 -15.49 7.57
CA PRO A 51 -14.09 -15.81 7.58
C PRO A 51 -14.52 -16.54 6.32
N THR A 52 -15.63 -17.29 6.39
CA THR A 52 -16.26 -17.88 5.21
C THR A 52 -17.23 -16.91 4.54
N ASP A 53 -17.54 -17.15 3.28
CA ASP A 53 -18.50 -16.33 2.54
C ASP A 53 -19.87 -16.33 3.23
N GLY A 54 -20.46 -15.14 3.41
CA GLY A 54 -21.69 -14.89 4.14
C GLY A 54 -21.59 -14.96 5.66
N GLN A 55 -20.40 -15.19 6.24
CA GLN A 55 -20.24 -15.31 7.70
C GLN A 55 -20.46 -13.97 8.40
N SER A 56 -21.12 -14.02 9.57
CA SER A 56 -21.13 -12.92 10.54
C SER A 56 -20.13 -13.22 11.66
N VAL A 57 -19.24 -12.27 11.93
CA VAL A 57 -18.20 -12.36 12.97
C VAL A 57 -18.40 -11.27 14.01
N ALA A 58 -18.04 -11.54 15.26
CA ALA A 58 -18.05 -10.52 16.29
C ALA A 58 -16.89 -9.54 16.05
N GLY A 59 -17.18 -8.21 16.10
CA GLY A 59 -16.19 -7.17 15.89
C GLY A 59 -15.40 -6.79 17.17
N PRO A 60 -14.44 -5.86 17.04
CA PRO A 60 -13.89 -5.24 15.83
C PRO A 60 -12.68 -6.00 15.25
N THR A 61 -12.34 -7.18 15.78
CA THR A 61 -11.19 -7.97 15.33
C THR A 61 -11.66 -9.25 14.67
N VAL A 62 -11.23 -9.47 13.42
CA VAL A 62 -11.55 -10.64 12.62
C VAL A 62 -10.36 -11.59 12.61
N HIS A 63 -10.57 -12.82 13.09
CA HIS A 63 -9.57 -13.87 12.99
C HIS A 63 -9.54 -14.45 11.57
N VAL A 64 -8.49 -14.13 10.85
CA VAL A 64 -8.30 -14.56 9.45
C VAL A 64 -7.44 -15.80 9.42
N VAL A 65 -7.90 -16.82 8.71
CA VAL A 65 -7.16 -18.05 8.44
C VAL A 65 -7.05 -18.24 6.94
N ILE A 66 -5.84 -18.46 6.46
CA ILE A 66 -5.53 -18.67 5.05
C ILE A 66 -4.87 -20.02 4.89
N SER A 67 -5.16 -20.71 3.81
CA SER A 67 -4.49 -21.94 3.40
C SER A 67 -3.82 -21.77 2.06
N ILE A 68 -2.63 -22.32 1.90
CA ILE A 68 -1.89 -22.36 0.63
C ILE A 68 -1.50 -23.79 0.29
N THR A 69 -1.59 -24.13 -0.98
CA THR A 69 -1.12 -25.41 -1.52
C THR A 69 -0.19 -25.11 -2.69
N GLY A 70 0.91 -25.85 -2.82
CA GLY A 70 1.88 -25.67 -3.90
C GLY A 70 2.76 -24.43 -3.77
N GLY A 71 2.73 -23.77 -2.61
CA GLY A 71 3.58 -22.61 -2.28
C GLY A 71 4.02 -22.60 -0.83
N THR A 72 5.06 -21.83 -0.54
CA THR A 72 5.65 -21.67 0.79
C THR A 72 5.70 -20.18 1.14
N VAL A 73 5.15 -19.82 2.29
CA VAL A 73 5.29 -18.46 2.82
C VAL A 73 6.66 -18.32 3.47
N VAL A 74 7.42 -17.32 3.03
CA VAL A 74 8.77 -17.03 3.51
C VAL A 74 8.82 -15.66 4.18
N ALA A 75 9.66 -15.51 5.21
CA ALA A 75 9.82 -14.23 5.90
C ALA A 75 10.83 -13.30 5.21
N ALA A 76 11.71 -13.85 4.38
CA ALA A 76 12.77 -13.09 3.73
C ALA A 76 12.25 -12.37 2.48
N THR A 77 12.47 -11.06 2.39
CA THR A 77 12.29 -10.30 1.15
C THR A 77 13.55 -10.42 0.30
N THR A 78 13.41 -10.83 -0.96
CA THR A 78 14.54 -11.02 -1.88
C THR A 78 14.13 -10.79 -3.33
N ILE A 79 15.08 -10.32 -4.14
CA ILE A 79 14.92 -10.22 -5.59
C ILE A 79 15.24 -11.55 -6.32
N ALA A 80 15.77 -12.55 -5.62
CA ALA A 80 15.99 -13.90 -6.15
C ALA A 80 14.65 -14.67 -6.08
N ILE A 81 13.76 -14.41 -7.05
CA ILE A 81 12.40 -14.90 -7.05
C ILE A 81 12.32 -16.37 -7.37
N ARG A 82 11.52 -17.11 -6.59
CA ARG A 82 11.13 -18.49 -6.85
C ARG A 82 9.62 -18.58 -7.08
N PRO A 83 9.15 -19.45 -7.97
CA PRO A 83 7.72 -19.53 -8.30
C PRO A 83 6.84 -20.11 -7.18
N ASP A 84 7.45 -20.73 -6.18
CA ASP A 84 6.79 -21.41 -5.06
C ASP A 84 7.06 -20.77 -3.69
N GLU A 85 7.80 -19.66 -3.65
CA GLU A 85 8.11 -18.92 -2.42
C GLU A 85 7.59 -17.47 -2.49
N GLY A 86 7.00 -16.99 -1.39
CA GLY A 86 6.45 -15.65 -1.39
C GLY A 86 5.79 -15.23 -0.08
N HIS A 87 4.98 -14.20 -0.17
CA HIS A 87 4.27 -13.57 0.94
C HIS A 87 2.76 -13.56 0.68
N ILE A 88 1.97 -13.39 1.74
CA ILE A 88 0.54 -13.22 1.62
C ILE A 88 0.19 -11.76 1.81
N HIS A 89 -0.46 -11.17 0.83
CA HIS A 89 -1.11 -9.87 0.92
C HIS A 89 -2.61 -10.06 1.19
N LEU A 90 -3.11 -9.43 2.26
CA LEU A 90 -4.52 -9.45 2.60
C LEU A 90 -5.15 -8.10 2.24
N TYR A 91 -6.28 -8.17 1.58
CA TYR A 91 -7.08 -7.00 1.19
C TYR A 91 -8.46 -7.07 1.84
N VAL A 92 -8.91 -5.94 2.36
CA VAL A 92 -10.31 -5.72 2.78
C VAL A 92 -10.81 -4.48 2.03
N ASP A 93 -11.94 -4.60 1.37
CA ASP A 93 -12.55 -3.55 0.54
C ASP A 93 -11.56 -2.94 -0.47
N ASN A 94 -10.75 -3.79 -1.11
CA ASN A 94 -9.67 -3.45 -2.04
C ASN A 94 -8.47 -2.70 -1.41
N ASN A 95 -8.46 -2.46 -0.11
CA ASN A 95 -7.31 -1.87 0.58
C ASN A 95 -6.38 -2.98 1.06
N LEU A 96 -5.08 -2.85 0.80
CA LEU A 96 -4.07 -3.73 1.38
C LEU A 96 -3.98 -3.45 2.89
N VAL A 97 -4.41 -4.42 3.70
CA VAL A 97 -4.46 -4.28 5.16
C VAL A 97 -3.35 -5.06 5.88
N SER A 98 -2.76 -6.04 5.22
CA SER A 98 -1.64 -6.81 5.78
C SER A 98 -0.75 -7.40 4.69
N MET A 99 0.55 -7.42 4.96
CA MET A 99 1.58 -8.18 4.23
C MET A 99 2.09 -9.25 5.20
N ASN A 100 1.43 -10.40 5.23
CA ASN A 100 1.63 -11.40 6.28
C ASN A 100 2.64 -12.46 5.89
N TYR A 101 3.43 -12.90 6.87
CA TYR A 101 4.38 -14.01 6.76
C TYR A 101 3.87 -15.30 7.42
N GLY A 102 2.59 -15.35 7.76
CA GLY A 102 1.92 -16.49 8.39
C GLY A 102 0.58 -16.81 7.76
N MET A 103 -0.01 -17.92 8.20
CA MET A 103 -1.30 -18.39 7.71
C MET A 103 -2.49 -17.88 8.54
N THR A 104 -2.20 -17.22 9.65
CA THR A 104 -3.22 -16.68 10.56
C THR A 104 -2.85 -15.28 10.99
N LEU A 105 -3.84 -14.41 11.10
CA LEU A 105 -3.68 -13.07 11.65
C LEU A 105 -5.00 -12.57 12.20
N ASP A 106 -4.92 -11.65 13.15
CA ASP A 106 -6.06 -10.91 13.67
C ASP A 106 -6.07 -9.53 13.03
N GLN A 107 -7.12 -9.24 12.26
CA GLN A 107 -7.27 -7.99 11.50
C GLN A 107 -8.38 -7.15 12.08
N ALA A 108 -8.07 -5.89 12.43
CA ALA A 108 -9.09 -4.92 12.81
C ALA A 108 -9.93 -4.54 11.58
N VAL A 109 -11.25 -4.73 11.68
CA VAL A 109 -12.21 -4.39 10.64
C VAL A 109 -13.42 -3.73 11.33
N PRO A 110 -13.87 -2.55 10.91
CA PRO A 110 -15.03 -1.90 11.53
C PRO A 110 -16.31 -2.72 11.34
N ALA A 111 -17.36 -2.36 12.09
CA ALA A 111 -18.67 -2.99 11.91
C ALA A 111 -19.24 -2.67 10.52
N GLY A 112 -19.83 -3.66 9.87
CA GLY A 112 -20.39 -3.53 8.52
C GLY A 112 -20.15 -4.77 7.66
N THR A 113 -20.59 -4.69 6.41
CA THR A 113 -20.32 -5.73 5.40
C THR A 113 -19.08 -5.38 4.62
N HIS A 114 -18.18 -6.35 4.48
CA HIS A 114 -16.86 -6.18 3.88
C HIS A 114 -16.59 -7.29 2.86
N VAL A 115 -15.64 -7.00 1.97
CA VAL A 115 -15.11 -7.96 1.00
C VAL A 115 -13.64 -8.21 1.31
N MET A 116 -13.28 -9.47 1.51
CA MET A 116 -11.90 -9.90 1.77
C MET A 116 -11.39 -10.76 0.62
N ARG A 117 -10.11 -10.59 0.30
CA ARG A 117 -9.35 -11.51 -0.56
C ARG A 117 -7.90 -11.56 -0.12
N ALA A 118 -7.24 -12.66 -0.42
CA ALA A 118 -5.81 -12.81 -0.24
C ALA A 118 -5.11 -13.01 -1.58
N GLU A 119 -3.87 -12.56 -1.67
CA GLU A 119 -3.00 -12.74 -2.82
C GLU A 119 -1.66 -13.31 -2.38
N PHE A 120 -1.18 -14.34 -3.07
CA PHE A 120 0.18 -14.82 -2.92
C PHE A 120 1.07 -14.06 -3.91
N VAL A 121 2.01 -13.31 -3.38
CA VAL A 121 2.98 -12.53 -4.14
C VAL A 121 4.36 -13.11 -3.97
N ALA A 122 5.25 -12.88 -4.93
CA ALA A 122 6.64 -13.34 -4.84
C ALA A 122 7.38 -12.67 -3.67
N ALA A 123 8.54 -13.19 -3.32
CA ALA A 123 9.34 -12.73 -2.17
C ALA A 123 9.85 -11.28 -2.29
N ASP A 124 9.65 -10.61 -3.42
CA ASP A 124 9.89 -9.18 -3.63
C ASP A 124 8.62 -8.32 -3.45
N HIS A 125 7.53 -8.90 -2.96
CA HIS A 125 6.19 -8.28 -2.81
C HIS A 125 5.51 -7.87 -4.12
N VAL A 126 6.00 -8.33 -5.26
CA VAL A 126 5.38 -8.09 -6.57
C VAL A 126 4.57 -9.31 -7.00
N PRO A 127 3.37 -9.15 -7.56
CA PRO A 127 2.54 -10.27 -7.99
C PRO A 127 3.24 -11.22 -8.98
N PHE A 128 2.89 -12.50 -8.92
CA PHE A 128 3.16 -13.47 -9.97
C PHE A 128 2.38 -13.14 -11.26
N ASN A 129 2.73 -13.75 -12.35
CA ASN A 129 1.98 -13.63 -13.61
C ASN A 129 1.68 -15.02 -14.21
N PRO A 130 0.41 -15.47 -14.21
CA PRO A 130 -0.78 -14.79 -13.70
C PRO A 130 -0.75 -14.60 -12.17
N ARG A 131 -1.56 -13.66 -11.69
CA ARG A 131 -1.72 -13.42 -10.24
C ARG A 131 -2.35 -14.62 -9.56
N VAL A 132 -1.91 -14.91 -8.34
CA VAL A 132 -2.45 -15.96 -7.48
C VAL A 132 -3.31 -15.29 -6.40
N VAL A 133 -4.62 -15.25 -6.63
CA VAL A 133 -5.60 -14.57 -5.77
C VAL A 133 -6.71 -15.52 -5.39
N THR A 134 -7.25 -15.37 -4.17
CA THR A 134 -8.48 -16.08 -3.76
C THR A 134 -9.70 -15.51 -4.47
N PRO A 135 -10.82 -16.25 -4.55
CA PRO A 135 -12.13 -15.65 -4.70
C PRO A 135 -12.39 -14.61 -3.60
N ASP A 136 -13.25 -13.64 -3.90
CA ASP A 136 -13.72 -12.69 -2.91
C ASP A 136 -14.59 -13.41 -1.86
N VAL A 137 -14.41 -13.05 -0.59
CA VAL A 137 -15.21 -13.52 0.55
C VAL A 137 -15.96 -12.33 1.11
N VAL A 138 -17.28 -12.36 1.03
CA VAL A 138 -18.15 -11.36 1.63
C VAL A 138 -18.49 -11.79 3.06
N PHE A 139 -18.29 -10.92 4.04
CA PHE A 139 -18.59 -11.21 5.44
C PHE A 139 -19.10 -9.96 6.15
N THR A 140 -19.73 -10.14 7.32
CA THR A 140 -20.26 -9.03 8.11
C THR A 140 -19.63 -9.03 9.49
N VAL A 141 -19.13 -7.86 9.90
CA VAL A 141 -18.66 -7.62 11.27
C VAL A 141 -19.79 -7.02 12.08
N ALA A 142 -20.20 -7.71 13.14
CA ALA A 142 -21.20 -7.21 14.05
C ALA A 142 -20.66 -6.03 14.90
N PRO A 143 -21.53 -5.10 15.32
CA PRO A 143 -21.17 -3.99 16.21
C PRO A 143 -20.60 -4.44 17.56
#